data_bbe0a70226ed35634cf6c6154345d9e7
#
_entry.id   bbe0a70226ed35634cf6c6154345d9e7
#
_cell.length_a   1.000
_cell.length_b   1.000
_cell.length_c   1.000
_cell.angle_alpha   90.00
_cell.angle_beta   90.00
_cell.angle_gamma   90.00
#
_symmetry.space_group_name_H-M   'P 1'
#
loop_
_entity.id
_entity.type
_entity.pdbx_description
1 polymer ?
#
loop_
_entity_poly.entity_id
_entity_poly.type
_entity_poly.pdbx_seq_one_letter_code
_entity_poly.pdbx_strand_id
1 'polypeptide(L)'
;MPISPRFSDPAALHRQIDSGFLLPTRWYADPEIFAVERDRVHRRAWHFATHSGDLAKPGDVYVRNIAGVPIVLTRDNNGEVHGFINICRHRGHPVVMESGNRPKLHCMFHGWTYGLDGTLQHAPRGNTDERFDPAEFGLVPIQTHVWGPMIWANLDLSAPPFPAWIEGMDAFMRERGLNVEEHAYGFDHEWDIPCNWKVFQDNTIECYHCPTTHPELSRVLEMKPELQKFAVGGRYWIHHTIPFRGHFNGSLTTQRVAGRPFIYYYHWIFPTTYLQYSGKGFDIGALDIIAEDKIRFRHICFMPLGTPAELNEQGKTQLANDATIRQDVELCTRVQRGHASGMAPTARVFPQPEFLLSHFQHVIVDMVFGEDEARAAAQ
;
A
#
# COMPACT_ATOMS: atom_id res chain seq x y z
N MET A 1 20.48 11.22 0.22
CA MET A 1 21.75 10.97 0.92
C MET A 1 22.60 10.06 0.05
N PRO A 2 23.94 10.18 0.00
CA PRO A 2 24.76 9.16 -0.62
C PRO A 2 24.56 7.83 0.10
N ILE A 3 24.48 6.75 -0.66
CA ILE A 3 24.34 5.39 -0.10
C ILE A 3 25.66 5.06 0.58
N SER A 4 25.60 4.69 1.86
CA SER A 4 26.78 4.28 2.62
C SER A 4 27.41 3.03 1.98
N PRO A 5 28.77 2.89 1.97
CA PRO A 5 29.44 1.65 1.53
C PRO A 5 29.02 0.38 2.31
N ARG A 6 28.28 0.55 3.40
CA ARG A 6 27.65 -0.57 4.16
C ARG A 6 26.49 -1.24 3.41
N PHE A 7 25.91 -0.54 2.41
CA PHE A 7 24.96 -1.18 1.51
C PHE A 7 25.76 -2.05 0.53
N SER A 8 25.31 -3.28 0.35
CA SER A 8 25.94 -4.19 -0.63
C SER A 8 25.90 -3.56 -2.02
N ASP A 9 26.85 -3.93 -2.86
CA ASP A 9 26.80 -3.64 -4.29
C ASP A 9 25.47 -4.11 -4.90
N PRO A 10 24.72 -3.26 -5.63
CA PRO A 10 23.42 -3.65 -6.19
C PRO A 10 23.51 -4.86 -7.10
N ALA A 11 24.58 -5.01 -7.89
CA ALA A 11 24.77 -6.21 -8.71
C ALA A 11 24.97 -7.49 -7.86
N ALA A 12 25.63 -7.38 -6.71
CA ALA A 12 25.77 -8.52 -5.80
C ALA A 12 24.41 -8.90 -5.19
N LEU A 13 23.54 -7.91 -4.86
CA LEU A 13 22.20 -8.18 -4.38
C LEU A 13 21.33 -8.84 -5.45
N HIS A 14 21.36 -8.34 -6.68
CA HIS A 14 20.64 -8.98 -7.79
C HIS A 14 21.11 -10.42 -8.02
N ARG A 15 22.42 -10.68 -8.06
CA ARG A 15 22.96 -12.06 -8.17
C ARG A 15 22.53 -12.95 -7.01
N GLN A 16 22.44 -12.42 -5.80
CA GLN A 16 21.94 -13.17 -4.63
C GLN A 16 20.47 -13.55 -4.82
N ILE A 17 19.63 -12.62 -5.23
CA ILE A 17 18.20 -12.86 -5.50
C ILE A 17 18.04 -13.88 -6.62
N ASP A 18 18.77 -13.74 -7.73
CA ASP A 18 18.76 -14.69 -8.87
C ASP A 18 19.23 -16.10 -8.47
N SER A 19 20.09 -16.19 -7.45
CA SER A 19 20.54 -17.48 -6.89
C SER A 19 19.50 -18.11 -5.95
N GLY A 20 18.32 -17.49 -5.77
CA GLY A 20 17.22 -17.98 -4.93
C GLY A 20 17.43 -17.70 -3.45
N PHE A 21 18.00 -16.54 -3.12
CA PHE A 21 18.11 -16.07 -1.74
C PHE A 21 17.42 -14.71 -1.60
N LEU A 22 16.80 -14.48 -0.45
CA LEU A 22 16.24 -13.16 -0.09
C LEU A 22 17.37 -12.13 0.12
N LEU A 23 17.00 -10.87 0.23
CA LEU A 23 17.91 -9.81 0.68
C LEU A 23 18.58 -10.20 2.01
N PRO A 24 19.83 -9.73 2.26
CA PRO A 24 20.53 -10.03 3.51
C PRO A 24 19.69 -9.65 4.74
N THR A 25 19.78 -10.47 5.78
CA THR A 25 19.02 -10.32 7.05
C THR A 25 19.01 -8.90 7.60
N ARG A 26 20.14 -8.17 7.47
CA ARG A 26 20.21 -6.77 7.91
C ARG A 26 19.23 -5.84 7.21
N TRP A 27 18.77 -6.15 5.98
CA TRP A 27 17.76 -5.37 5.28
C TRP A 27 16.40 -5.36 6.00
N TYR A 28 16.19 -6.31 6.88
CA TYR A 28 14.96 -6.45 7.66
C TYR A 28 15.03 -5.88 9.08
N ALA A 29 16.21 -5.41 9.52
CA ALA A 29 16.41 -5.00 10.92
C ALA A 29 17.30 -3.75 11.09
N ASP A 30 17.96 -3.26 10.04
CA ASP A 30 18.87 -2.13 10.12
C ASP A 30 18.11 -0.80 9.92
N PRO A 31 18.07 0.10 10.92
CA PRO A 31 17.38 1.38 10.80
C PRO A 31 17.99 2.33 9.75
N GLU A 32 19.29 2.19 9.42
CA GLU A 32 19.92 2.99 8.35
C GLU A 32 19.38 2.55 6.97
N ILE A 33 19.23 1.25 6.75
CA ILE A 33 18.62 0.70 5.53
C ILE A 33 17.16 1.15 5.44
N PHE A 34 16.41 1.02 6.52
CA PHE A 34 15.03 1.49 6.58
C PHE A 34 14.89 2.98 6.25
N ALA A 35 15.80 3.82 6.74
CA ALA A 35 15.79 5.25 6.42
C ALA A 35 15.96 5.52 4.92
N VAL A 36 16.82 4.75 4.25
CA VAL A 36 17.01 4.85 2.79
C VAL A 36 15.79 4.31 2.04
N GLU A 37 15.24 3.19 2.44
CA GLU A 37 14.00 2.64 1.85
C GLU A 37 12.84 3.63 1.99
N ARG A 38 12.68 4.26 3.16
CA ARG A 38 11.66 5.28 3.37
C ARG A 38 11.80 6.41 2.36
N ASP A 39 13.02 6.91 2.11
CA ASP A 39 13.27 8.05 1.24
C ASP A 39 13.25 7.68 -0.25
N ARG A 40 13.73 6.49 -0.62
CA ARG A 40 13.93 6.10 -2.02
C ARG A 40 12.86 5.15 -2.55
N VAL A 41 12.18 4.40 -1.68
CA VAL A 41 11.09 3.50 -2.05
C VAL A 41 9.76 4.14 -1.68
N HIS A 42 9.49 4.30 -0.39
CA HIS A 42 8.14 4.67 0.06
C HIS A 42 7.73 6.10 -0.31
N ARG A 43 8.64 7.07 -0.33
CA ARG A 43 8.34 8.45 -0.72
C ARG A 43 8.24 8.65 -2.23
N ARG A 44 8.62 7.64 -3.02
CA ARG A 44 8.58 7.68 -4.49
C ARG A 44 7.57 6.73 -5.11
N ALA A 45 6.86 5.99 -4.30
CA ALA A 45 5.88 5.02 -4.73
C ALA A 45 4.45 5.49 -4.50
N TRP A 46 3.51 4.87 -5.20
CA TRP A 46 2.10 5.06 -4.98
C TRP A 46 1.61 4.25 -3.77
N HIS A 47 0.85 4.90 -2.91
CA HIS A 47 0.22 4.31 -1.74
C HIS A 47 -1.29 4.45 -1.80
N PHE A 48 -2.00 3.42 -1.39
CA PHE A 48 -3.42 3.55 -1.09
C PHE A 48 -3.58 4.53 0.08
N ALA A 49 -4.17 5.68 -0.18
CA ALA A 49 -4.32 6.72 0.84
C ALA A 49 -5.61 6.54 1.63
N THR A 50 -6.76 6.47 0.95
CA THR A 50 -8.06 6.25 1.57
C THR A 50 -9.10 5.85 0.53
N HIS A 51 -10.36 5.76 0.94
CA HIS A 51 -11.50 5.50 0.05
C HIS A 51 -12.32 6.78 -0.23
N SER A 52 -13.09 6.74 -1.33
CA SER A 52 -13.89 7.90 -1.78
C SER A 52 -14.94 8.34 -0.75
N GLY A 53 -15.33 7.47 0.18
CA GLY A 53 -16.27 7.81 1.25
C GLY A 53 -15.74 8.84 2.23
N ASP A 54 -14.42 8.90 2.43
CA ASP A 54 -13.77 9.92 3.29
C ASP A 54 -13.72 11.31 2.64
N LEU A 55 -13.85 11.35 1.31
CA LEU A 55 -13.86 12.58 0.52
C LEU A 55 -15.12 12.60 -0.39
N ALA A 56 -16.31 12.31 0.18
CA ALA A 56 -17.54 12.09 -0.59
C ALA A 56 -18.12 13.38 -1.17
N LYS A 57 -17.91 14.52 -0.52
CA LYS A 57 -18.54 15.82 -0.88
C LYS A 57 -17.54 16.97 -0.78
N PRO A 58 -17.82 18.09 -1.46
CA PRO A 58 -17.03 19.30 -1.34
C PRO A 58 -16.80 19.72 0.12
N GLY A 59 -15.58 20.11 0.43
CA GLY A 59 -15.15 20.47 1.78
C GLY A 59 -14.64 19.31 2.62
N ASP A 60 -14.81 18.07 2.19
CA ASP A 60 -14.23 16.92 2.91
C ASP A 60 -12.70 16.97 2.83
N VAL A 61 -12.10 16.70 3.97
CA VAL A 61 -10.66 16.74 4.21
C VAL A 61 -10.26 15.47 4.96
N TYR A 62 -9.25 14.78 4.47
CA TYR A 62 -8.70 13.58 5.08
C TYR A 62 -7.21 13.77 5.38
N VAL A 63 -6.80 13.49 6.61
CA VAL A 63 -5.40 13.57 7.04
C VAL A 63 -4.81 12.19 7.27
N ARG A 64 -3.58 11.99 6.82
CA ARG A 64 -2.84 10.75 6.97
C ARG A 64 -1.33 11.00 7.02
N ASN A 65 -0.59 9.97 7.37
CA ASN A 65 0.86 9.93 7.25
C ASN A 65 1.26 8.91 6.18
N ILE A 66 2.13 9.29 5.23
CA ILE A 66 2.75 8.39 4.27
C ILE A 66 4.26 8.47 4.45
N ALA A 67 4.89 7.36 4.76
CA ALA A 67 6.35 7.25 4.93
C ALA A 67 6.95 8.35 5.84
N GLY A 68 6.29 8.64 6.96
CA GLY A 68 6.70 9.65 7.93
C GLY A 68 6.36 11.10 7.54
N VAL A 69 5.66 11.32 6.41
CA VAL A 69 5.26 12.64 5.94
C VAL A 69 3.76 12.84 6.17
N PRO A 70 3.35 13.86 6.96
CA PRO A 70 1.94 14.18 7.11
C PRO A 70 1.38 14.74 5.80
N ILE A 71 0.29 14.17 5.31
CA ILE A 71 -0.43 14.62 4.12
C ILE A 71 -1.86 15.03 4.47
N VAL A 72 -2.43 15.87 3.64
CA VAL A 72 -3.84 16.22 3.63
C VAL A 72 -4.39 16.03 2.23
N LEU A 73 -5.51 15.30 2.13
CA LEU A 73 -6.31 15.18 0.93
C LEU A 73 -7.57 16.02 1.09
N THR A 74 -8.02 16.64 0.02
CA THR A 74 -9.20 17.50 0.02
C THR A 74 -10.08 17.20 -1.17
N ARG A 75 -11.39 17.39 -1.03
CA ARG A 75 -12.28 17.53 -2.18
C ARG A 75 -12.71 18.98 -2.29
N ASP A 76 -12.38 19.62 -3.38
CA ASP A 76 -12.73 21.02 -3.62
C ASP A 76 -14.20 21.22 -4.02
N ASN A 77 -14.58 22.47 -4.24
CA ASN A 77 -15.95 22.84 -4.62
C ASN A 77 -16.33 22.39 -6.04
N ASN A 78 -15.35 22.05 -6.88
CA ASN A 78 -15.57 21.52 -8.23
C ASN A 78 -15.69 19.98 -8.22
N GLY A 79 -15.47 19.36 -7.05
CA GLY A 79 -15.46 17.91 -6.88
C GLY A 79 -14.13 17.25 -7.18
N GLU A 80 -13.05 18.02 -7.41
CA GLU A 80 -11.73 17.50 -7.65
C GLU A 80 -11.02 17.10 -6.35
N VAL A 81 -10.24 16.02 -6.41
CA VAL A 81 -9.45 15.55 -5.28
C VAL A 81 -8.03 16.09 -5.41
N HIS A 82 -7.58 16.80 -4.39
CA HIS A 82 -6.22 17.31 -4.30
C HIS A 82 -5.48 16.69 -3.12
N GLY A 83 -4.15 16.65 -3.20
CA GLY A 83 -3.30 16.19 -2.10
C GLY A 83 -2.14 17.17 -1.87
N PHE A 84 -1.82 17.37 -0.60
CA PHE A 84 -0.74 18.26 -0.20
C PHE A 84 0.03 17.69 0.98
N ILE A 85 1.30 18.12 1.11
CA ILE A 85 2.03 17.98 2.35
C ILE A 85 1.31 18.84 3.41
N ASN A 86 0.87 18.22 4.48
CA ASN A 86 0.11 18.87 5.56
C ASN A 86 1.03 19.67 6.49
N ILE A 87 1.78 20.60 5.92
CA ILE A 87 2.76 21.43 6.62
C ILE A 87 2.57 22.90 6.18
N CYS A 88 2.26 23.77 7.13
CA CYS A 88 2.09 25.20 6.90
C CYS A 88 3.40 25.83 6.40
N ARG A 89 3.32 26.56 5.29
CA ARG A 89 4.46 27.21 4.64
C ARG A 89 5.07 28.34 5.48
N HIS A 90 4.43 28.74 6.59
CA HIS A 90 4.99 29.72 7.50
C HIS A 90 6.10 29.14 8.39
N ARG A 91 5.77 28.18 9.27
CA ARG A 91 6.70 27.66 10.27
C ARG A 91 6.50 26.17 10.59
N GLY A 92 6.03 25.39 9.62
CA GLY A 92 6.06 23.93 9.67
C GLY A 92 4.98 23.27 10.56
N HIS A 93 4.03 24.01 11.13
CA HIS A 93 2.93 23.40 11.88
C HIS A 93 1.99 22.64 10.93
N PRO A 94 1.40 21.49 11.29
CA PRO A 94 0.35 20.89 10.49
C PRO A 94 -0.79 21.87 10.24
N VAL A 95 -1.27 21.94 9.00
CA VAL A 95 -2.38 22.88 8.67
C VAL A 95 -3.71 22.33 9.21
N VAL A 96 -3.89 21.03 9.10
CA VAL A 96 -5.09 20.30 9.51
C VAL A 96 -4.71 19.18 10.47
N MET A 97 -5.36 19.12 11.62
CA MET A 97 -5.07 18.12 12.66
C MET A 97 -5.95 16.88 12.56
N GLU A 98 -7.18 17.03 12.05
CA GLU A 98 -8.20 15.98 12.01
C GLU A 98 -8.97 16.01 10.69
N SER A 99 -9.35 14.83 10.22
CA SER A 99 -10.25 14.67 9.07
C SER A 99 -11.64 15.28 9.38
N GLY A 100 -12.40 15.60 8.34
CA GLY A 100 -13.75 16.15 8.49
C GLY A 100 -14.12 17.13 7.37
N ASN A 101 -15.26 17.80 7.47
CA ASN A 101 -15.71 18.75 6.46
C ASN A 101 -15.46 20.19 6.88
N ARG A 102 -14.85 20.99 6.00
CA ARG A 102 -14.53 22.41 6.25
C ARG A 102 -14.38 23.18 4.95
N PRO A 103 -14.76 24.48 4.93
CA PRO A 103 -14.68 25.27 3.69
C PRO A 103 -13.25 25.71 3.34
N LYS A 104 -12.32 25.68 4.29
CA LYS A 104 -10.93 26.12 4.14
C LYS A 104 -10.02 25.37 5.10
N LEU A 105 -8.72 25.33 4.78
CA LEU A 105 -7.69 24.77 5.64
C LEU A 105 -7.08 25.90 6.49
N HIS A 106 -7.09 25.77 7.80
CA HIS A 106 -6.66 26.82 8.72
C HIS A 106 -5.55 26.32 9.64
N CYS A 107 -4.40 26.96 9.56
CA CYS A 107 -3.28 26.71 10.46
C CYS A 107 -3.52 27.40 11.82
N MET A 108 -3.67 26.64 12.86
CA MET A 108 -3.95 27.14 14.21
C MET A 108 -2.81 27.97 14.81
N PHE A 109 -1.57 27.84 14.28
CA PHE A 109 -0.42 28.49 14.90
C PHE A 109 -0.44 30.03 14.72
N HIS A 110 -0.65 30.51 13.47
CA HIS A 110 -0.65 31.96 13.18
C HIS A 110 -1.78 32.40 12.24
N GLY A 111 -2.80 31.55 12.05
CA GLY A 111 -3.97 31.89 11.27
C GLY A 111 -3.79 31.91 9.74
N TRP A 112 -2.70 31.32 9.21
CA TRP A 112 -2.57 31.15 7.77
C TRP A 112 -3.69 30.25 7.25
N THR A 113 -4.37 30.70 6.21
CA THR A 113 -5.56 30.02 5.68
C THR A 113 -5.35 29.69 4.21
N TYR A 114 -5.62 28.44 3.86
CA TYR A 114 -5.49 27.92 2.51
C TYR A 114 -6.85 27.50 1.96
N GLY A 115 -7.01 27.60 0.65
CA GLY A 115 -8.11 26.99 -0.07
C GLY A 115 -8.04 25.46 -0.04
N LEU A 116 -9.12 24.81 -0.44
CA LEU A 116 -9.14 23.35 -0.64
C LEU A 116 -8.26 22.90 -1.83
N ASP A 117 -7.93 23.84 -2.71
CA ASP A 117 -6.99 23.73 -3.83
C ASP A 117 -5.52 23.99 -3.41
N GLY A 118 -5.27 24.21 -2.12
CA GLY A 118 -3.95 24.46 -1.54
C GLY A 118 -3.42 25.88 -1.69
N THR A 119 -4.12 26.80 -2.38
CA THR A 119 -3.70 28.18 -2.54
C THR A 119 -3.73 28.93 -1.21
N LEU A 120 -2.72 29.76 -0.93
CA LEU A 120 -2.73 30.63 0.26
C LEU A 120 -3.72 31.78 0.05
N GLN A 121 -4.80 31.77 0.83
CA GLN A 121 -5.88 32.78 0.75
C GLN A 121 -5.68 33.95 1.74
N HIS A 122 -5.07 33.68 2.88
CA HIS A 122 -4.86 34.70 3.90
C HIS A 122 -3.62 34.39 4.75
N ALA A 123 -2.78 35.39 4.93
CA ALA A 123 -1.66 35.41 5.88
C ALA A 123 -1.78 36.69 6.74
N PRO A 124 -2.12 36.56 8.05
CA PRO A 124 -2.22 37.74 8.92
C PRO A 124 -0.93 38.55 8.88
N ARG A 125 -1.07 39.88 8.67
CA ARG A 125 0.05 40.83 8.52
C ARG A 125 0.96 40.62 7.31
N GLY A 126 0.64 39.73 6.37
CA GLY A 126 1.43 39.53 5.15
C GLY A 126 1.60 40.81 4.33
N ASN A 127 0.61 41.71 4.38
CA ASN A 127 0.67 43.03 3.72
C ASN A 127 1.69 44.01 4.34
N THR A 128 2.37 43.68 5.41
CA THR A 128 3.41 44.50 6.02
C THR A 128 4.80 44.31 5.37
N ASP A 129 4.96 43.30 4.52
CA ASP A 129 6.20 43.06 3.73
C ASP A 129 5.85 43.10 2.24
N GLU A 130 6.30 44.14 1.54
CA GLU A 130 6.06 44.31 0.11
C GLU A 130 6.68 43.21 -0.77
N ARG A 131 7.61 42.40 -0.23
CA ARG A 131 8.23 41.27 -0.90
C ARG A 131 7.44 39.97 -0.76
N PHE A 132 6.40 39.97 0.06
CA PHE A 132 5.59 38.78 0.31
C PHE A 132 4.55 38.63 -0.80
N ASP A 133 4.74 37.63 -1.66
CA ASP A 133 3.73 37.22 -2.64
C ASP A 133 3.00 35.95 -2.13
N PRO A 134 1.71 36.04 -1.77
CA PRO A 134 0.94 34.89 -1.34
C PRO A 134 0.93 33.72 -2.34
N ALA A 135 1.08 33.99 -3.64
CA ALA A 135 1.09 32.98 -4.69
C ALA A 135 2.26 31.99 -4.55
N GLU A 136 3.36 32.42 -3.93
CA GLU A 136 4.54 31.55 -3.70
C GLU A 136 4.40 30.64 -2.48
N PHE A 137 3.35 30.83 -1.67
CA PHE A 137 3.19 30.16 -0.37
C PHE A 137 1.99 29.21 -0.30
N GLY A 138 1.52 28.72 -1.44
CA GLY A 138 0.57 27.60 -1.49
C GLY A 138 1.14 26.34 -0.83
N LEU A 139 0.27 25.42 -0.41
CA LEU A 139 0.70 24.11 0.12
C LEU A 139 1.49 23.33 -0.95
N VAL A 140 2.48 22.58 -0.51
CA VAL A 140 3.27 21.75 -1.42
C VAL A 140 2.39 20.61 -1.93
N PRO A 141 2.13 20.50 -3.26
CA PRO A 141 1.28 19.46 -3.80
C PRO A 141 1.96 18.09 -3.76
N ILE A 142 1.14 17.04 -3.80
CA ILE A 142 1.52 15.66 -4.06
C ILE A 142 0.67 15.12 -5.20
N GLN A 143 1.11 14.04 -5.84
CA GLN A 143 0.27 13.36 -6.82
C GLN A 143 -0.91 12.65 -6.13
N THR A 144 -2.10 12.74 -6.74
CA THR A 144 -3.30 11.99 -6.33
C THR A 144 -3.93 11.33 -7.53
N HIS A 145 -4.56 10.18 -7.32
CA HIS A 145 -5.33 9.48 -8.34
C HIS A 145 -6.54 8.79 -7.72
N VAL A 146 -7.70 8.92 -8.37
CA VAL A 146 -8.92 8.20 -7.99
C VAL A 146 -9.10 7.03 -8.95
N TRP A 147 -9.12 5.81 -8.40
CA TRP A 147 -9.38 4.58 -9.16
C TRP A 147 -10.53 3.82 -8.51
N GLY A 148 -11.71 3.91 -9.11
CA GLY A 148 -12.95 3.44 -8.51
C GLY A 148 -13.20 4.09 -7.15
N PRO A 149 -13.49 3.32 -6.11
CA PRO A 149 -13.69 3.85 -4.75
C PRO A 149 -12.39 4.15 -3.99
N MET A 150 -11.23 4.00 -4.61
CA MET A 150 -9.92 4.13 -3.99
C MET A 150 -9.26 5.45 -4.34
N ILE A 151 -8.59 6.07 -3.38
CA ILE A 151 -7.77 7.26 -3.55
C ILE A 151 -6.32 6.92 -3.26
N TRP A 152 -5.47 7.17 -4.23
CA TRP A 152 -4.03 6.90 -4.20
C TRP A 152 -3.24 8.20 -4.12
N ALA A 153 -2.10 8.15 -3.46
CA ALA A 153 -1.21 9.31 -3.34
C ALA A 153 0.26 8.90 -3.53
N ASN A 154 1.04 9.81 -4.12
CA ASN A 154 2.48 9.70 -4.25
C ASN A 154 3.14 11.02 -3.92
N LEU A 155 4.17 11.01 -3.07
CA LEU A 155 4.87 12.22 -2.63
C LEU A 155 5.83 12.77 -3.70
N ASP A 156 6.23 11.93 -4.67
CA ASP A 156 7.14 12.30 -5.75
C ASP A 156 6.35 12.76 -6.98
N LEU A 157 6.40 14.07 -7.27
CA LEU A 157 5.75 14.64 -8.44
C LEU A 157 6.37 14.19 -9.78
N SER A 158 7.58 13.61 -9.75
CA SER A 158 8.26 13.08 -10.93
C SER A 158 7.95 11.61 -11.22
N ALA A 159 7.30 10.92 -10.30
CA ALA A 159 6.91 9.53 -10.48
C ALA A 159 5.92 9.36 -11.64
N PRO A 160 5.94 8.22 -12.35
CA PRO A 160 4.93 7.90 -13.35
C PRO A 160 3.51 8.03 -12.77
N PRO A 161 2.51 8.49 -13.54
CA PRO A 161 1.13 8.57 -13.08
C PRO A 161 0.61 7.18 -12.71
N PHE A 162 -0.36 7.12 -11.78
CA PHE A 162 -0.86 5.85 -11.24
C PHE A 162 -1.31 4.83 -12.31
N PRO A 163 -2.01 5.21 -13.41
CA PRO A 163 -2.36 4.24 -14.45
C PRO A 163 -1.15 3.57 -15.11
N ALA A 164 -0.01 4.29 -15.24
CA ALA A 164 1.22 3.69 -15.75
C ALA A 164 1.90 2.79 -14.69
N TRP A 165 1.71 3.06 -13.40
CA TRP A 165 2.20 2.22 -12.32
C TRP A 165 1.55 0.84 -12.31
N ILE A 166 0.25 0.77 -12.60
CA ILE A 166 -0.54 -0.46 -12.66
C ILE A 166 -0.90 -0.85 -14.11
N GLU A 167 -0.06 -0.50 -15.08
CA GLU A 167 -0.34 -0.74 -16.50
C GLU A 167 -0.80 -2.18 -16.75
N GLY A 168 -1.95 -2.33 -17.44
CA GLY A 168 -2.58 -3.60 -17.74
C GLY A 168 -3.41 -4.24 -16.62
N MET A 169 -3.25 -3.83 -15.34
CA MET A 169 -3.96 -4.45 -14.22
C MET A 169 -5.47 -4.24 -14.30
N ASP A 170 -5.93 -3.03 -14.58
CA ASP A 170 -7.35 -2.74 -14.67
C ASP A 170 -8.04 -3.58 -15.77
N ALA A 171 -7.44 -3.67 -16.96
CA ALA A 171 -7.93 -4.52 -18.04
C ALA A 171 -7.94 -6.00 -17.63
N PHE A 172 -6.87 -6.47 -16.99
CA PHE A 172 -6.76 -7.84 -16.48
C PHE A 172 -7.88 -8.19 -15.51
N MET A 173 -8.24 -7.26 -14.61
CA MET A 173 -9.29 -7.46 -13.62
C MET A 173 -10.68 -7.42 -14.25
N ARG A 174 -10.96 -6.47 -15.15
CA ARG A 174 -12.24 -6.34 -15.87
C ARG A 174 -12.56 -7.59 -16.72
N GLU A 175 -11.56 -8.15 -17.43
CA GLU A 175 -11.70 -9.40 -18.16
C GLU A 175 -12.12 -10.58 -17.29
N ARG A 176 -11.86 -10.50 -15.98
CA ARG A 176 -12.17 -11.53 -14.97
C ARG A 176 -13.40 -11.20 -14.13
N GLY A 177 -14.10 -10.13 -14.50
CA GLY A 177 -15.38 -9.74 -13.90
C GLY A 177 -15.28 -8.86 -12.67
N LEU A 178 -14.10 -8.27 -12.38
CA LEU A 178 -13.98 -7.23 -11.37
C LEU A 178 -14.00 -5.84 -12.04
N ASN A 179 -15.04 -5.08 -11.74
CA ASN A 179 -15.15 -3.66 -12.05
C ASN A 179 -15.15 -2.90 -10.72
N VAL A 180 -14.06 -2.20 -10.42
CA VAL A 180 -13.90 -1.52 -9.12
C VAL A 180 -14.91 -0.37 -8.93
N GLU A 181 -15.40 0.25 -10.02
CA GLU A 181 -16.40 1.34 -9.96
C GLU A 181 -17.79 0.87 -9.48
N GLU A 182 -18.05 -0.43 -9.50
CA GLU A 182 -19.32 -1.00 -9.01
C GLU A 182 -19.33 -1.26 -7.50
N HIS A 183 -18.30 -0.81 -6.80
CA HIS A 183 -18.08 -1.05 -5.38
C HIS A 183 -17.95 0.25 -4.60
N ALA A 184 -18.24 0.16 -3.31
CA ALA A 184 -18.04 1.23 -2.33
C ALA A 184 -17.40 0.68 -1.07
N TYR A 185 -16.83 1.55 -0.24
CA TYR A 185 -16.35 1.19 1.09
C TYR A 185 -17.45 0.46 1.87
N GLY A 186 -17.12 -0.69 2.41
CA GLY A 186 -17.99 -1.48 3.29
C GLY A 186 -17.55 -1.37 4.74
N PHE A 187 -16.37 -1.87 5.05
CA PHE A 187 -15.81 -1.91 6.41
C PHE A 187 -14.30 -2.13 6.35
N ASP A 188 -13.64 -1.92 7.50
CA ASP A 188 -12.21 -2.14 7.65
C ASP A 188 -11.84 -2.62 9.05
N HIS A 189 -10.59 -3.07 9.18
CA HIS A 189 -9.94 -3.31 10.45
C HIS A 189 -8.43 -3.05 10.32
N GLU A 190 -7.80 -2.70 11.44
CA GLU A 190 -6.36 -2.39 11.49
C GLU A 190 -5.66 -3.24 12.55
N TRP A 191 -4.42 -3.64 12.25
CA TRP A 191 -3.52 -4.33 13.17
C TRP A 191 -2.17 -3.64 13.21
N ASP A 192 -1.68 -3.35 14.41
CA ASP A 192 -0.28 -2.99 14.60
C ASP A 192 0.55 -4.27 14.66
N ILE A 193 1.54 -4.38 13.76
CA ILE A 193 2.37 -5.58 13.63
C ILE A 193 3.83 -5.20 13.91
N PRO A 194 4.48 -5.82 14.92
CA PRO A 194 5.87 -5.54 15.25
C PRO A 194 6.80 -6.29 14.29
N CYS A 195 6.86 -5.85 13.04
CA CYS A 195 7.78 -6.37 12.04
C CYS A 195 8.15 -5.31 10.99
N ASN A 196 9.24 -5.58 10.26
CA ASN A 196 9.62 -4.83 9.07
C ASN A 196 8.60 -5.04 7.96
N TRP A 197 8.37 -4.00 7.16
CA TRP A 197 7.40 -4.05 6.06
C TRP A 197 7.69 -5.17 5.06
N LYS A 198 8.96 -5.48 4.81
CA LYS A 198 9.36 -6.58 3.90
C LYS A 198 9.02 -7.96 4.48
N VAL A 199 9.13 -8.13 5.80
CA VAL A 199 8.73 -9.40 6.45
C VAL A 199 7.26 -9.70 6.18
N PHE A 200 6.40 -8.70 6.31
CA PHE A 200 4.97 -8.86 6.03
C PHE A 200 4.70 -9.07 4.53
N GLN A 201 5.40 -8.33 3.66
CA GLN A 201 5.23 -8.50 2.22
C GLN A 201 5.76 -9.84 1.74
N ASP A 202 6.92 -10.29 2.21
CA ASP A 202 7.45 -11.61 1.88
C ASP A 202 6.47 -12.72 2.30
N ASN A 203 5.78 -12.58 3.43
CA ASN A 203 4.74 -13.52 3.87
C ASN A 203 3.50 -13.48 2.96
N THR A 204 3.04 -12.29 2.54
CA THR A 204 1.76 -12.16 1.82
C THR A 204 1.88 -12.43 0.31
N ILE A 205 3.06 -12.30 -0.28
CA ILE A 205 3.29 -12.48 -1.73
C ILE A 205 3.26 -13.96 -2.15
N GLU A 206 3.49 -14.87 -1.23
CA GLU A 206 3.54 -16.31 -1.49
C GLU A 206 2.42 -17.05 -0.73
N CYS A 207 2.23 -18.33 -0.98
CA CYS A 207 1.34 -19.21 -0.23
C CYS A 207 1.98 -20.57 0.10
N TYR A 208 3.31 -20.58 0.21
CA TYR A 208 4.06 -21.77 0.58
C TYR A 208 3.84 -22.14 2.05
N HIS A 209 3.67 -21.13 2.91
CA HIS A 209 3.32 -21.31 4.33
C HIS A 209 1.85 -21.68 4.56
N CYS A 210 0.94 -21.34 3.62
CA CYS A 210 -0.51 -21.46 3.81
C CYS A 210 -0.97 -22.87 4.25
N PRO A 211 -0.50 -23.98 3.66
CA PRO A 211 -0.94 -25.31 4.07
C PRO A 211 -0.59 -25.67 5.53
N THR A 212 0.49 -25.09 6.05
CA THR A 212 0.97 -25.37 7.41
C THR A 212 0.34 -24.44 8.42
N THR A 213 0.19 -23.16 8.07
CA THR A 213 -0.21 -22.10 8.99
C THR A 213 -1.71 -21.88 9.02
N HIS A 214 -2.39 -22.03 7.87
CA HIS A 214 -3.80 -21.68 7.69
C HIS A 214 -4.66 -22.92 7.37
N PRO A 215 -4.94 -23.80 8.33
CA PRO A 215 -5.72 -25.01 8.07
C PRO A 215 -7.14 -24.71 7.58
N GLU A 216 -7.77 -23.62 8.04
CA GLU A 216 -9.10 -23.23 7.58
C GLU A 216 -9.07 -22.73 6.13
N LEU A 217 -8.10 -21.89 5.77
CA LEU A 217 -7.91 -21.42 4.40
C LEU A 217 -7.63 -22.61 3.46
N SER A 218 -6.82 -23.58 3.91
CA SER A 218 -6.49 -24.79 3.16
C SER A 218 -7.66 -25.76 2.95
N ARG A 219 -8.75 -25.61 3.70
CA ARG A 219 -10.00 -26.34 3.46
C ARG A 219 -10.80 -25.75 2.31
N VAL A 220 -10.66 -24.47 2.04
CA VAL A 220 -11.44 -23.75 1.03
C VAL A 220 -10.67 -23.48 -0.26
N LEU A 221 -9.36 -23.28 -0.19
CA LEU A 221 -8.50 -23.06 -1.34
C LEU A 221 -7.71 -24.31 -1.72
N GLU A 222 -7.46 -24.48 -3.02
CA GLU A 222 -6.67 -25.60 -3.54
C GLU A 222 -5.17 -25.26 -3.46
N MET A 223 -4.51 -25.81 -2.44
CA MET A 223 -3.12 -25.48 -2.13
C MET A 223 -2.08 -26.26 -2.95
N LYS A 224 -2.50 -27.08 -3.93
CA LYS A 224 -1.57 -27.82 -4.80
C LYS A 224 -0.81 -26.83 -5.67
N PRO A 225 0.54 -26.84 -5.65
CA PRO A 225 1.36 -25.87 -6.38
C PRO A 225 1.06 -25.82 -7.88
N GLU A 226 0.79 -26.97 -8.50
CA GLU A 226 0.49 -27.09 -9.94
C GLU A 226 -0.83 -26.42 -10.35
N LEU A 227 -1.73 -26.15 -9.41
CA LEU A 227 -3.00 -25.49 -9.66
C LEU A 227 -2.97 -23.99 -9.36
N GLN A 228 -1.94 -23.52 -8.69
CA GLN A 228 -1.70 -22.11 -8.43
C GLN A 228 -0.98 -21.48 -9.63
N LYS A 229 -1.32 -20.24 -9.94
CA LYS A 229 -0.65 -19.50 -11.00
C LYS A 229 -0.08 -18.21 -10.45
N PHE A 230 1.17 -17.99 -10.74
CA PHE A 230 1.91 -16.81 -10.37
C PHE A 230 2.38 -16.09 -11.62
N ALA A 231 2.26 -14.78 -11.68
CA ALA A 231 2.79 -14.02 -12.80
C ALA A 231 3.18 -12.60 -12.39
N VAL A 232 4.19 -12.08 -13.08
CA VAL A 232 4.53 -10.66 -13.08
C VAL A 232 3.61 -10.00 -14.11
N GLY A 233 2.77 -9.08 -13.67
CA GLY A 233 1.86 -8.37 -14.56
C GLY A 233 2.48 -7.09 -15.13
N GLY A 234 3.35 -6.44 -14.34
CA GLY A 234 4.09 -5.25 -14.72
C GLY A 234 5.25 -5.03 -13.74
N ARG A 235 6.02 -3.94 -13.93
CA ARG A 235 7.14 -3.63 -13.04
C ARG A 235 6.70 -3.52 -11.56
N TYR A 236 5.57 -2.87 -11.32
CA TYR A 236 5.11 -2.54 -9.97
C TYR A 236 3.88 -3.31 -9.54
N TRP A 237 3.49 -4.37 -10.27
CA TRP A 237 2.43 -5.26 -9.81
C TRP A 237 2.65 -6.71 -10.26
N ILE A 238 2.24 -7.60 -9.40
CA ILE A 238 2.32 -9.05 -9.58
C ILE A 238 0.99 -9.65 -9.18
N HIS A 239 0.72 -10.87 -9.64
CA HIS A 239 -0.51 -11.56 -9.25
C HIS A 239 -0.31 -13.05 -9.01
N HIS A 240 -1.17 -13.57 -8.15
CA HIS A 240 -1.28 -14.96 -7.79
C HIS A 240 -2.75 -15.40 -7.86
N THR A 241 -3.02 -16.58 -8.38
CA THR A 241 -4.39 -17.11 -8.44
C THR A 241 -4.43 -18.50 -7.84
N ILE A 242 -5.46 -18.75 -7.01
CA ILE A 242 -5.69 -20.03 -6.34
C ILE A 242 -7.12 -20.48 -6.60
N PRO A 243 -7.36 -21.69 -7.15
CA PRO A 243 -8.70 -22.22 -7.28
C PRO A 243 -9.35 -22.55 -5.93
N PHE A 244 -10.65 -22.38 -5.82
CA PHE A 244 -11.40 -22.86 -4.66
C PHE A 244 -11.66 -24.37 -4.76
N ARG A 245 -11.68 -25.06 -3.61
CA ARG A 245 -12.09 -26.45 -3.49
C ARG A 245 -13.62 -26.56 -3.53
N GLY A 246 -14.17 -27.18 -4.57
CA GLY A 246 -15.58 -27.56 -4.64
C GLY A 246 -16.60 -26.40 -4.52
N HIS A 247 -17.73 -26.68 -3.88
CA HIS A 247 -18.82 -25.74 -3.70
C HIS A 247 -18.74 -25.10 -2.31
N PHE A 248 -18.15 -23.91 -2.23
CA PHE A 248 -18.10 -23.16 -0.97
C PHE A 248 -19.34 -22.30 -0.79
N ASN A 249 -20.05 -22.48 0.34
CA ASN A 249 -21.29 -21.78 0.66
C ASN A 249 -21.17 -20.78 1.82
N GLY A 250 -19.97 -20.35 2.20
CA GLY A 250 -19.77 -19.81 3.54
C GLY A 250 -19.18 -18.41 3.72
N SER A 251 -18.85 -17.64 2.68
CA SER A 251 -18.30 -16.30 2.88
C SER A 251 -19.19 -15.21 2.29
N LEU A 252 -19.24 -14.05 2.95
CA LEU A 252 -19.91 -12.83 2.48
C LEU A 252 -19.31 -12.33 1.14
N THR A 253 -18.09 -12.75 0.81
CA THR A 253 -17.32 -12.32 -0.37
C THR A 253 -17.44 -13.29 -1.56
N THR A 254 -18.14 -14.43 -1.46
CA THR A 254 -18.14 -15.46 -2.51
C THR A 254 -19.49 -15.62 -3.22
N GLN A 255 -19.63 -15.11 -4.45
CA GLN A 255 -20.71 -15.50 -5.37
C GLN A 255 -20.17 -16.26 -6.57
N ARG A 256 -20.87 -17.34 -6.96
CA ARG A 256 -20.63 -18.05 -8.22
C ARG A 256 -20.95 -17.16 -9.42
N VAL A 257 -19.98 -16.99 -10.30
CA VAL A 257 -20.29 -16.68 -11.69
C VAL A 257 -20.64 -18.02 -12.36
N ALA A 258 -21.88 -18.18 -12.81
CA ALA A 258 -22.35 -19.42 -13.41
C ALA A 258 -21.40 -19.93 -14.50
N GLY A 259 -20.93 -21.20 -14.35
CA GLY A 259 -20.15 -21.90 -15.36
C GLY A 259 -18.64 -21.73 -15.34
N ARG A 260 -18.05 -20.95 -14.40
CA ARG A 260 -16.59 -20.84 -14.27
C ARG A 260 -16.12 -21.42 -12.94
N PRO A 261 -14.90 -22.03 -12.87
CA PRO A 261 -14.30 -22.40 -11.62
C PRO A 261 -14.11 -21.14 -10.77
N PHE A 262 -14.36 -21.26 -9.48
CA PHE A 262 -14.19 -20.18 -8.54
C PHE A 262 -12.70 -19.99 -8.32
N ILE A 263 -12.15 -18.80 -8.60
CA ILE A 263 -10.74 -18.48 -8.49
C ILE A 263 -10.59 -17.30 -7.54
N TYR A 264 -9.68 -17.44 -6.60
CA TYR A 264 -9.21 -16.38 -5.75
C TYR A 264 -8.08 -15.63 -6.46
N TYR A 265 -8.24 -14.34 -6.64
CA TYR A 265 -7.26 -13.47 -7.28
C TYR A 265 -6.59 -12.62 -6.23
N TYR A 266 -5.27 -12.60 -6.26
CA TYR A 266 -4.44 -11.83 -5.38
C TYR A 266 -3.47 -11.00 -6.21
N HIS A 267 -3.47 -9.68 -6.04
CA HIS A 267 -2.62 -8.74 -6.77
C HIS A 267 -1.85 -7.89 -5.78
N TRP A 268 -0.54 -7.81 -5.94
CA TRP A 268 0.28 -6.89 -5.17
C TRP A 268 0.62 -5.69 -6.03
N ILE A 269 0.42 -4.51 -5.47
CA ILE A 269 0.81 -3.23 -6.02
C ILE A 269 1.94 -2.71 -5.15
N PHE A 270 3.14 -2.65 -5.73
CA PHE A 270 4.35 -2.24 -5.05
C PHE A 270 4.22 -0.81 -4.48
N PRO A 271 4.72 -0.51 -3.26
CA PRO A 271 5.45 -1.42 -2.38
C PRO A 271 4.60 -2.06 -1.27
N THR A 272 3.42 -1.53 -0.95
CA THR A 272 2.75 -1.77 0.33
C THR A 272 1.29 -2.15 0.23
N THR A 273 0.79 -2.41 -0.97
CA THR A 273 -0.63 -2.64 -1.16
C THR A 273 -0.88 -3.95 -1.88
N TYR A 274 -1.86 -4.71 -1.42
CA TYR A 274 -2.45 -5.77 -2.23
C TYR A 274 -3.94 -5.53 -2.45
N LEU A 275 -4.46 -6.09 -3.53
CA LEU A 275 -5.87 -6.19 -3.83
C LEU A 275 -6.22 -7.67 -4.00
N GLN A 276 -7.22 -8.12 -3.27
CA GLN A 276 -7.74 -9.48 -3.41
C GLN A 276 -9.20 -9.45 -3.85
N TYR A 277 -9.57 -10.44 -4.66
CA TYR A 277 -10.91 -10.55 -5.21
C TYR A 277 -11.37 -12.01 -5.22
N SER A 278 -12.52 -12.26 -4.64
CA SER A 278 -13.11 -13.59 -4.48
C SER A 278 -14.56 -13.70 -4.95
N GLY A 279 -15.10 -12.69 -5.63
CA GLY A 279 -16.35 -12.81 -6.38
C GLY A 279 -17.52 -11.93 -5.99
N LYS A 280 -17.61 -11.36 -4.78
CA LYS A 280 -18.69 -10.39 -4.43
C LYS A 280 -18.17 -8.98 -4.24
N GLY A 281 -17.07 -8.84 -3.55
CA GLY A 281 -16.38 -7.61 -3.31
C GLY A 281 -14.89 -7.81 -3.53
N PHE A 282 -14.13 -6.77 -3.29
CA PHE A 282 -12.70 -6.86 -3.25
C PHE A 282 -12.16 -6.19 -1.98
N ASP A 283 -10.99 -6.62 -1.59
CA ASP A 283 -10.33 -6.11 -0.39
C ASP A 283 -9.01 -5.47 -0.75
N ILE A 284 -8.64 -4.42 -0.04
CA ILE A 284 -7.32 -3.80 -0.07
C ILE A 284 -6.64 -4.09 1.26
N GLY A 285 -5.45 -4.69 1.20
CA GLY A 285 -4.52 -4.67 2.30
C GLY A 285 -3.45 -3.61 2.06
N ALA A 286 -3.29 -2.65 2.96
CA ALA A 286 -2.33 -1.57 2.85
C ALA A 286 -1.48 -1.43 4.11
N LEU A 287 -0.17 -1.18 3.95
CA LEU A 287 0.73 -0.98 5.07
C LEU A 287 1.03 0.49 5.29
N ASP A 288 0.86 0.95 6.52
CA ASP A 288 1.47 2.18 7.01
C ASP A 288 2.83 1.81 7.63
N ILE A 289 3.88 2.37 7.07
CA ILE A 289 5.25 2.14 7.52
C ILE A 289 5.56 3.07 8.69
N ILE A 290 5.69 2.54 9.90
CA ILE A 290 5.84 3.31 11.12
C ILE A 290 7.31 3.40 11.53
N ALA A 291 7.99 2.25 11.61
CA ALA A 291 9.39 2.14 11.98
C ALA A 291 10.02 0.94 11.24
N GLU A 292 11.33 0.74 11.41
CA GLU A 292 12.04 -0.39 10.81
C GLU A 292 11.51 -1.77 11.24
N ASP A 293 10.88 -1.82 12.41
CA ASP A 293 10.33 -3.03 13.03
C ASP A 293 8.84 -2.91 13.36
N LYS A 294 8.15 -1.90 12.79
CA LYS A 294 6.73 -1.68 13.06
C LYS A 294 5.98 -1.17 11.85
N ILE A 295 4.91 -1.88 11.52
CA ILE A 295 3.91 -1.47 10.54
C ILE A 295 2.53 -1.44 11.17
N ARG A 296 1.60 -0.71 10.51
CA ARG A 296 0.17 -0.89 10.67
C ARG A 296 -0.39 -1.49 9.39
N PHE A 297 -1.00 -2.62 9.51
CA PHE A 297 -1.72 -3.26 8.43
C PHE A 297 -3.20 -2.85 8.48
N ARG A 298 -3.68 -2.30 7.39
CA ARG A 298 -5.09 -1.92 7.18
C ARG A 298 -5.68 -2.86 6.15
N HIS A 299 -6.78 -3.53 6.52
CA HIS A 299 -7.56 -4.36 5.62
C HIS A 299 -8.91 -3.69 5.39
N ILE A 300 -9.16 -3.25 4.18
CA ILE A 300 -10.35 -2.48 3.79
C ILE A 300 -11.15 -3.30 2.78
N CYS A 301 -12.41 -3.57 3.11
CA CYS A 301 -13.32 -4.32 2.27
C CYS A 301 -14.24 -3.37 1.48
N PHE A 302 -14.26 -3.56 0.18
CA PHE A 302 -15.14 -2.85 -0.74
C PHE A 302 -16.24 -3.79 -1.19
N MET A 303 -17.48 -3.39 -0.97
CA MET A 303 -18.67 -4.18 -1.23
C MET A 303 -19.42 -3.64 -2.45
N PRO A 304 -20.18 -4.48 -3.17
CA PRO A 304 -21.02 -4.02 -4.26
C PRO A 304 -21.92 -2.87 -3.85
N LEU A 305 -22.15 -1.93 -4.75
CA LEU A 305 -23.07 -0.82 -4.52
C LEU A 305 -24.46 -1.34 -4.14
N GLY A 306 -25.04 -0.79 -3.08
CA GLY A 306 -26.33 -1.20 -2.55
C GLY A 306 -26.24 -2.38 -1.55
N THR A 307 -25.06 -2.81 -1.14
CA THR A 307 -24.93 -3.80 -0.05
C THR A 307 -25.61 -3.28 1.23
N PRO A 308 -26.51 -4.06 1.87
CA PRO A 308 -27.15 -3.67 3.12
C PRO A 308 -26.15 -3.42 4.25
N ALA A 309 -26.44 -2.40 5.09
CA ALA A 309 -25.55 -2.01 6.19
C ALA A 309 -25.31 -3.15 7.19
N GLU A 310 -26.31 -3.99 7.44
CA GLU A 310 -26.23 -5.13 8.35
C GLU A 310 -25.18 -6.15 7.90
N LEU A 311 -24.99 -6.31 6.58
CA LEU A 311 -23.97 -7.20 6.03
C LEU A 311 -22.56 -6.59 6.22
N ASN A 312 -22.43 -5.28 6.15
CA ASN A 312 -21.16 -4.61 6.42
C ASN A 312 -20.78 -4.74 7.91
N GLU A 313 -21.73 -4.61 8.84
CA GLU A 313 -21.46 -4.81 10.27
C GLU A 313 -21.09 -6.26 10.60
N GLN A 314 -21.73 -7.23 9.96
CA GLN A 314 -21.36 -8.63 10.10
C GLN A 314 -19.95 -8.88 9.55
N GLY A 315 -19.65 -8.35 8.37
CA GLY A 315 -18.34 -8.44 7.75
C GLY A 315 -17.23 -7.83 8.61
N LYS A 316 -17.47 -6.66 9.18
CA LYS A 316 -16.53 -6.00 10.10
C LYS A 316 -16.22 -6.86 11.32
N THR A 317 -17.25 -7.49 11.90
CA THR A 317 -17.08 -8.39 13.04
C THR A 317 -16.28 -9.64 12.66
N GLN A 318 -16.51 -10.19 11.47
CA GLN A 318 -15.76 -11.34 10.96
C GLN A 318 -14.31 -10.99 10.70
N LEU A 319 -14.04 -9.85 10.04
CA LEU A 319 -12.69 -9.38 9.75
C LEU A 319 -11.88 -9.16 11.03
N ALA A 320 -12.45 -8.52 12.04
CA ALA A 320 -11.78 -8.31 13.34
C ALA A 320 -11.42 -9.62 14.05
N ASN A 321 -12.08 -10.73 13.70
CA ASN A 321 -11.86 -12.06 14.25
C ASN A 321 -11.17 -13.01 13.25
N ASP A 322 -10.65 -12.51 12.12
CA ASP A 322 -10.04 -13.36 11.11
C ASP A 322 -8.82 -14.11 11.66
N ALA A 323 -8.90 -15.43 11.62
CA ALA A 323 -7.87 -16.31 12.15
C ALA A 323 -6.61 -16.30 11.26
N THR A 324 -6.78 -16.19 9.93
CA THR A 324 -5.69 -16.17 8.96
C THR A 324 -4.78 -14.97 9.21
N ILE A 325 -5.38 -13.78 9.30
CA ILE A 325 -4.61 -12.54 9.55
C ILE A 325 -3.90 -12.60 10.91
N ARG A 326 -4.56 -13.12 11.95
CA ARG A 326 -3.93 -13.27 13.28
C ARG A 326 -2.73 -14.22 13.25
N GLN A 327 -2.84 -15.30 12.49
CA GLN A 327 -1.73 -16.25 12.30
C GLN A 327 -0.56 -15.59 11.58
N ASP A 328 -0.82 -14.80 10.52
CA ASP A 328 0.23 -14.05 9.81
C ASP A 328 0.90 -13.01 10.68
N VAL A 329 0.13 -12.27 11.49
CA VAL A 329 0.67 -11.32 12.48
C VAL A 329 1.64 -12.01 13.44
N GLU A 330 1.28 -13.20 13.93
CA GLU A 330 2.13 -13.97 14.84
C GLU A 330 3.40 -14.47 14.13
N LEU A 331 3.28 -15.00 12.90
CA LEU A 331 4.41 -15.43 12.09
C LEU A 331 5.39 -14.29 11.84
N CYS A 332 4.91 -13.18 11.30
CA CYS A 332 5.73 -12.03 10.96
C CYS A 332 6.46 -11.47 12.19
N THR A 333 5.76 -11.42 13.34
CA THR A 333 6.36 -11.03 14.61
C THR A 333 7.52 -11.94 15.03
N ARG A 334 7.38 -13.25 14.83
CA ARG A 334 8.42 -14.23 15.15
C ARG A 334 9.58 -14.17 14.17
N VAL A 335 9.31 -14.02 12.86
CA VAL A 335 10.34 -13.85 11.83
C VAL A 335 11.17 -12.59 12.11
N GLN A 336 10.52 -11.48 12.45
CA GLN A 336 11.22 -10.24 12.81
C GLN A 336 12.20 -10.43 13.98
N ARG A 337 11.82 -11.18 15.01
CA ARG A 337 12.73 -11.52 16.13
C ARG A 337 13.95 -12.30 15.66
N GLY A 338 13.76 -13.19 14.67
CA GLY A 338 14.86 -13.91 14.03
C GLY A 338 15.85 -12.96 13.36
N HIS A 339 15.34 -12.04 12.54
CA HIS A 339 16.17 -11.03 11.86
C HIS A 339 16.87 -10.08 12.86
N ALA A 340 16.16 -9.59 13.87
CA ALA A 340 16.70 -8.70 14.90
C ALA A 340 17.79 -9.33 15.76
N SER A 341 17.87 -10.66 15.82
CA SER A 341 18.94 -11.36 16.56
C SER A 341 20.33 -11.14 15.94
N GLY A 342 20.42 -10.72 14.68
CA GLY A 342 21.67 -10.61 13.92
C GLY A 342 22.34 -11.95 13.60
N MET A 343 21.71 -13.07 13.96
CA MET A 343 22.27 -14.41 13.78
C MET A 343 21.57 -15.22 12.67
N ALA A 344 20.46 -14.70 12.14
CA ALA A 344 19.74 -15.37 11.07
C ALA A 344 20.59 -15.39 9.79
N PRO A 345 20.79 -16.58 9.16
CA PRO A 345 21.43 -16.63 7.85
C PRO A 345 20.52 -16.03 6.78
N THR A 346 21.09 -15.76 5.60
CA THR A 346 20.30 -15.35 4.44
C THR A 346 19.29 -16.45 4.09
N ALA A 347 18.03 -16.08 3.96
CA ALA A 347 16.94 -17.02 3.72
C ALA A 347 16.96 -17.54 2.29
N ARG A 348 16.65 -18.83 2.12
CA ARG A 348 16.50 -19.50 0.84
C ARG A 348 15.04 -19.49 0.42
N VAL A 349 14.77 -19.17 -0.85
CA VAL A 349 13.44 -19.26 -1.48
C VAL A 349 13.42 -20.35 -2.56
N PHE A 350 12.24 -20.91 -2.79
CA PHE A 350 12.04 -21.95 -3.77
C PHE A 350 11.44 -21.38 -5.07
N PRO A 351 11.97 -21.72 -6.26
CA PRO A 351 11.57 -21.08 -7.52
C PRO A 351 10.09 -21.23 -7.86
N GLN A 352 9.41 -22.27 -7.40
CA GLN A 352 8.03 -22.51 -7.78
C GLN A 352 7.03 -21.80 -6.86
N PRO A 353 6.96 -22.00 -5.55
CA PRO A 353 5.94 -21.33 -4.74
C PRO A 353 6.26 -19.87 -4.41
N GLU A 354 7.54 -19.44 -4.56
CA GLU A 354 8.02 -18.16 -4.02
C GLU A 354 8.69 -17.25 -5.07
N PHE A 355 8.57 -17.55 -6.37
CA PHE A 355 9.31 -16.78 -7.38
C PHE A 355 8.92 -15.29 -7.45
N LEU A 356 7.71 -14.93 -7.04
CA LEU A 356 7.27 -13.53 -7.01
C LEU A 356 8.04 -12.69 -5.99
N LEU A 357 8.58 -13.31 -4.94
CA LEU A 357 9.46 -12.65 -3.97
C LEU A 357 10.71 -12.09 -4.66
N SER A 358 11.32 -12.87 -5.57
CA SER A 358 12.50 -12.42 -6.32
C SER A 358 12.19 -11.16 -7.11
N HIS A 359 11.07 -11.11 -7.84
CA HIS A 359 10.67 -9.92 -8.57
C HIS A 359 10.49 -8.72 -7.64
N PHE A 360 9.77 -8.90 -6.53
CA PHE A 360 9.51 -7.86 -5.56
C PHE A 360 10.81 -7.28 -4.98
N GLN A 361 11.77 -8.14 -4.65
CA GLN A 361 13.06 -7.72 -4.09
C GLN A 361 13.98 -7.06 -5.12
N HIS A 362 13.94 -7.48 -6.39
CA HIS A 362 14.62 -6.75 -7.46
C HIS A 362 14.12 -5.31 -7.57
N VAL A 363 12.80 -5.09 -7.50
CA VAL A 363 12.23 -3.73 -7.54
C VAL A 363 12.69 -2.90 -6.34
N ILE A 364 12.80 -3.49 -5.14
CA ILE A 364 13.36 -2.78 -3.97
C ILE A 364 14.79 -2.32 -4.25
N VAL A 365 15.66 -3.22 -4.73
CA VAL A 365 17.06 -2.91 -5.04
C VAL A 365 17.14 -1.80 -6.09
N ASP A 366 16.40 -1.92 -7.19
CA ASP A 366 16.34 -0.91 -8.26
C ASP A 366 15.92 0.47 -7.73
N MET A 367 14.91 0.53 -6.86
CA MET A 367 14.46 1.81 -6.31
C MET A 367 15.45 2.40 -5.30
N VAL A 368 16.11 1.55 -4.52
CA VAL A 368 17.10 2.00 -3.52
C VAL A 368 18.34 2.57 -4.20
N PHE A 369 18.84 1.94 -5.25
CA PHE A 369 20.12 2.37 -5.89
C PHE A 369 19.90 3.25 -7.11
N GLY A 370 18.74 3.22 -7.76
CA GLY A 370 18.47 3.82 -9.06
C GLY A 370 18.70 2.80 -10.19
N GLU A 371 17.85 2.85 -11.21
CA GLU A 371 17.86 1.86 -12.31
C GLU A 371 19.17 1.83 -13.09
N ASP A 372 19.74 3.00 -13.37
CA ASP A 372 20.95 3.12 -14.17
C ASP A 372 22.19 2.60 -13.41
N GLU A 373 22.28 2.85 -12.10
CA GLU A 373 23.37 2.35 -11.26
C GLU A 373 23.28 0.84 -11.06
N ALA A 374 22.06 0.32 -10.88
CA ALA A 374 21.82 -1.12 -10.70
C ALA A 374 22.13 -1.93 -11.97
N ARG A 375 21.84 -1.40 -13.16
CA ARG A 375 22.11 -2.05 -14.46
C ARG A 375 23.54 -1.91 -14.91
N ALA A 376 24.20 -0.77 -14.67
CA ALA A 376 25.62 -0.56 -15.01
C ALA A 376 26.55 -1.48 -14.20
N ALA A 377 26.18 -1.81 -12.96
CA ALA A 377 26.93 -2.73 -12.12
C ALA A 377 26.73 -4.22 -12.50
N ALA A 378 25.73 -4.54 -13.31
CA ALA A 378 25.43 -5.92 -13.75
C ALA A 378 26.10 -6.30 -15.10
N GLN A 379 26.74 -5.36 -15.80
CA GLN A 379 27.56 -5.55 -17.00
C GLN A 379 29.03 -5.68 -16.66
#